data_8e904c3bf241e69e100b60eee3449be1
#
_entry.id   8e904c3bf241e69e100b60eee3449be1
#
_cell.length_a   1.000
_cell.length_b   1.000
_cell.length_c   1.000
_cell.angle_alpha   90.00
_cell.angle_beta   90.00
_cell.angle_gamma   90.00
#
_symmetry.space_group_name_H-M   'P 1'
#
loop_
_entity.id
_entity.type
_entity.pdbx_description
1 polymer ?
#
loop_
_entity_poly.entity_id
_entity_poly.type
_entity_poly.pdbx_seq_one_letter_code
_entity_poly.pdbx_strand_id
1 'polypeptide(L)'
;MENQNLNFDFVFLGQSILKYQVPLDIFQSINQIYEQNFHRLEPANKQLVGKIENEHSIFYNGQDQSKMKSHNLLPTNVTDYFMTVFKHYLAFNKIREYDTHLNSIWVNEMKEHEYNPAHIHRGTLFTGLSSVMILKLPSTYGKEYSNADIPQNGRLQILGAANGQFAKIDYQPPMNLRDFYVFPYDMRHCVYPFNGTTETRRTLAANCDVQFDPIKNRGAR
;
A
#
# COMPACT_ATOMS: atom_id res chain seq x y z
N MET A 1 -41.86 0.57 16.58
CA MET A 1 -41.62 -0.26 15.39
C MET A 1 -40.93 -1.52 15.89
N GLU A 2 -41.59 -2.67 15.83
CA GLU A 2 -41.00 -3.95 16.20
C GLU A 2 -39.81 -4.24 15.25
N ASN A 3 -38.65 -4.55 15.81
CA ASN A 3 -37.52 -5.05 15.06
C ASN A 3 -37.89 -6.41 14.45
N GLN A 4 -38.37 -6.40 13.24
CA GLN A 4 -38.49 -7.63 12.47
C GLN A 4 -37.09 -8.12 12.18
N ASN A 5 -36.68 -9.26 12.77
CA ASN A 5 -35.48 -9.97 12.40
C ASN A 5 -35.64 -10.49 10.96
N LEU A 6 -35.15 -9.70 10.01
CA LEU A 6 -35.08 -10.12 8.61
C LEU A 6 -33.94 -11.16 8.47
N ASN A 7 -34.29 -12.33 7.98
CA ASN A 7 -33.31 -13.33 7.57
C ASN A 7 -32.89 -13.00 6.13
N PHE A 8 -31.62 -12.66 5.91
CA PHE A 8 -31.06 -12.31 4.60
C PHE A 8 -29.66 -12.84 4.42
N ASP A 9 -29.27 -13.05 3.19
CA ASP A 9 -27.91 -13.35 2.76
C ASP A 9 -27.43 -12.28 1.79
N PHE A 10 -26.12 -12.15 1.58
CA PHE A 10 -25.57 -11.18 0.64
C PHE A 10 -24.35 -11.75 -0.09
N VAL A 11 -24.13 -11.24 -1.31
CA VAL A 11 -22.94 -11.54 -2.11
C VAL A 11 -22.22 -10.22 -2.40
N PHE A 12 -20.94 -10.16 -2.03
CA PHE A 12 -20.08 -9.01 -2.30
C PHE A 12 -19.26 -9.26 -3.58
N LEU A 13 -19.48 -8.43 -4.59
CA LEU A 13 -18.79 -8.48 -5.88
C LEU A 13 -17.81 -7.31 -5.97
N GLY A 14 -16.60 -7.46 -5.45
CA GLY A 14 -15.62 -6.38 -5.48
C GLY A 14 -14.21 -6.86 -5.18
N GLN A 15 -13.27 -5.93 -5.36
CA GLN A 15 -11.88 -6.14 -4.96
C GLN A 15 -11.77 -6.08 -3.43
N SER A 16 -10.87 -6.88 -2.87
CA SER A 16 -10.61 -6.88 -1.44
C SER A 16 -9.39 -6.02 -1.09
N ILE A 17 -9.44 -5.42 0.09
CA ILE A 17 -8.29 -4.83 0.76
C ILE A 17 -8.09 -5.63 2.03
N LEU A 18 -6.90 -6.21 2.23
CA LEU A 18 -6.59 -6.87 3.49
C LEU A 18 -5.71 -5.96 4.34
N LYS A 19 -6.04 -5.90 5.62
CA LYS A 19 -5.27 -5.18 6.62
C LYS A 19 -4.55 -6.16 7.53
N TYR A 20 -3.25 -5.95 7.72
CA TYR A 20 -2.40 -6.72 8.63
C TYR A 20 -1.82 -5.80 9.70
N GLN A 21 -1.50 -6.36 10.85
CA GLN A 21 -0.68 -5.73 11.88
C GLN A 21 0.74 -6.28 11.77
N VAL A 22 1.69 -5.43 11.38
CA VAL A 22 3.09 -5.84 11.20
C VAL A 22 3.72 -6.25 12.54
N PRO A 23 4.42 -7.39 12.64
CA PRO A 23 5.19 -7.76 13.82
C PRO A 23 6.19 -6.67 14.23
N LEU A 24 6.40 -6.49 15.53
CA LEU A 24 7.19 -5.38 16.05
C LEU A 24 8.65 -5.44 15.59
N ASP A 25 9.23 -6.62 15.56
CA ASP A 25 10.61 -6.86 15.09
C ASP A 25 10.80 -6.50 13.61
N ILE A 26 9.87 -6.89 12.75
CA ILE A 26 9.86 -6.53 11.32
C ILE A 26 9.73 -5.00 11.16
N PHE A 27 8.79 -4.38 11.88
CA PHE A 27 8.58 -2.94 11.86
C PHE A 27 9.82 -2.16 12.31
N GLN A 28 10.44 -2.57 13.40
CA GLN A 28 11.67 -1.95 13.93
C GLN A 28 12.84 -2.12 12.96
N SER A 29 13.01 -3.32 12.40
CA SER A 29 14.06 -3.60 11.42
C SER A 29 13.95 -2.69 10.19
N ILE A 30 12.75 -2.52 9.64
CA ILE A 30 12.52 -1.64 8.48
C ILE A 30 12.88 -0.18 8.82
N ASN A 31 12.38 0.36 9.94
CA ASN A 31 12.67 1.73 10.33
C ASN A 31 14.17 1.95 10.58
N GLN A 32 14.83 1.03 11.28
CA GLN A 32 16.25 1.10 11.55
C GLN A 32 17.08 1.09 10.25
N ILE A 33 16.77 0.20 9.33
CA ILE A 33 17.46 0.11 8.03
C ILE A 33 17.29 1.41 7.26
N TYR A 34 16.07 1.96 7.19
CA TYR A 34 15.81 3.22 6.51
C TYR A 34 16.59 4.37 7.14
N GLU A 35 16.52 4.56 8.46
CA GLU A 35 17.18 5.66 9.16
C GLU A 35 18.70 5.60 9.09
N GLN A 36 19.28 4.42 9.21
CA GLN A 36 20.74 4.24 9.10
C GLN A 36 21.27 4.48 7.69
N ASN A 37 20.44 4.33 6.67
CA ASN A 37 20.87 4.41 5.28
C ASN A 37 20.33 5.63 4.53
N PHE A 38 19.46 6.41 5.13
CA PHE A 38 18.72 7.51 4.47
C PHE A 38 19.59 8.38 3.55
N HIS A 39 20.77 8.79 4.03
CA HIS A 39 21.67 9.70 3.32
C HIS A 39 22.36 9.10 2.09
N ARG A 40 22.28 7.78 1.91
CA ARG A 40 22.88 7.05 0.77
C ARG A 40 21.86 6.32 -0.11
N LEU A 41 20.58 6.45 0.22
CA LEU A 41 19.52 5.81 -0.53
C LEU A 41 19.32 6.50 -1.88
N GLU A 42 19.09 5.71 -2.91
CA GLU A 42 18.77 6.23 -4.23
C GLU A 42 17.33 6.76 -4.28
N PRO A 43 17.13 7.96 -4.86
CA PRO A 43 15.77 8.48 -5.08
C PRO A 43 14.96 7.56 -5.99
N ALA A 44 13.73 7.24 -5.57
CA ALA A 44 12.77 6.46 -6.35
C ALA A 44 11.71 7.32 -7.04
N ASN A 45 11.68 8.63 -6.78
CA ASN A 45 10.62 9.57 -7.17
C ASN A 45 10.58 9.94 -8.67
N LYS A 46 11.49 9.43 -9.50
CA LYS A 46 11.50 9.71 -10.95
C LYS A 46 10.23 9.28 -11.69
N GLN A 47 9.48 8.34 -11.14
CA GLN A 47 8.23 7.83 -11.70
C GLN A 47 7.01 8.22 -10.86
N LEU A 48 7.21 9.01 -9.81
CA LEU A 48 6.15 9.48 -8.95
C LEU A 48 5.24 10.45 -9.72
N VAL A 49 3.94 10.21 -9.66
CA VAL A 49 2.93 11.11 -10.26
C VAL A 49 2.74 12.36 -9.43
N GLY A 50 2.97 12.25 -8.11
CA GLY A 50 2.78 13.31 -7.12
C GLY A 50 4.01 14.16 -6.86
N LYS A 51 3.98 14.85 -5.73
CA LYS A 51 5.08 15.65 -5.20
C LYS A 51 5.47 15.07 -3.84
N ILE A 52 6.50 14.22 -3.81
CA ILE A 52 7.17 13.74 -2.61
C ILE A 52 8.68 13.79 -2.90
N GLU A 53 9.40 14.62 -2.16
CA GLU A 53 10.84 14.79 -2.36
C GLU A 53 11.64 13.57 -1.90
N ASN A 54 11.25 13.01 -0.78
CA ASN A 54 11.94 11.90 -0.13
C ASN A 54 11.21 10.57 -0.38
N GLU A 55 11.36 10.05 -1.60
CA GLU A 55 10.99 8.69 -1.95
C GLU A 55 12.24 7.87 -2.26
N HIS A 56 12.49 6.80 -1.51
CA HIS A 56 13.73 6.05 -1.59
C HIS A 56 13.48 4.55 -1.72
N SER A 57 14.16 3.92 -2.67
CA SER A 57 14.15 2.46 -2.82
C SER A 57 15.01 1.80 -1.75
N ILE A 58 14.48 0.74 -1.13
CA ILE A 58 15.21 -0.10 -0.15
C ILE A 58 15.27 -1.57 -0.56
N PHE A 59 14.52 -1.94 -1.60
CA PHE A 59 14.57 -3.25 -2.24
C PHE A 59 14.12 -3.13 -3.69
N TYR A 60 14.86 -3.73 -4.61
CA TYR A 60 14.53 -3.81 -6.02
C TYR A 60 14.94 -5.15 -6.61
N ASN A 61 14.01 -5.82 -7.25
CA ASN A 61 14.21 -7.09 -7.95
C ASN A 61 13.45 -7.11 -9.30
N GLY A 62 13.44 -5.96 -9.98
CA GLY A 62 12.86 -5.84 -11.31
C GLY A 62 13.87 -6.13 -12.41
N GLN A 63 13.54 -5.75 -13.64
CA GLN A 63 14.35 -6.06 -14.83
C GLN A 63 15.70 -5.31 -14.91
N ASP A 64 15.80 -4.14 -14.29
CA ASP A 64 17.02 -3.34 -14.29
C ASP A 64 18.01 -3.82 -13.22
N GLN A 65 18.85 -4.77 -13.60
CA GLN A 65 19.83 -5.37 -12.69
C GLN A 65 20.88 -4.37 -12.15
N SER A 66 21.09 -3.25 -12.83
CA SER A 66 22.04 -2.22 -12.36
C SER A 66 21.58 -1.59 -11.04
N LYS A 67 20.27 -1.56 -10.80
CA LYS A 67 19.64 -1.05 -9.57
C LYS A 67 19.68 -2.03 -8.40
N MET A 68 19.79 -3.33 -8.66
CA MET A 68 19.66 -4.36 -7.60
C MET A 68 20.74 -4.26 -6.52
N LYS A 69 21.99 -3.94 -6.89
CA LYS A 69 23.12 -3.96 -5.95
C LYS A 69 23.06 -2.86 -4.88
N SER A 70 22.53 -1.69 -5.23
CA SER A 70 22.45 -0.53 -4.33
C SER A 70 21.14 -0.48 -3.52
N HIS A 71 20.12 -1.22 -3.93
CA HIS A 71 18.77 -1.11 -3.40
C HIS A 71 18.35 -2.28 -2.49
N ASN A 72 19.09 -3.39 -2.42
CA ASN A 72 18.71 -4.55 -1.63
C ASN A 72 19.29 -4.48 -0.22
N LEU A 73 18.65 -3.70 0.64
CA LEU A 73 19.07 -3.48 2.02
C LEU A 73 18.31 -4.36 3.03
N LEU A 74 17.20 -4.95 2.61
CA LEU A 74 16.32 -5.70 3.49
C LEU A 74 16.87 -7.12 3.73
N PRO A 75 16.93 -7.58 4.98
CA PRO A 75 17.28 -8.96 5.29
C PRO A 75 16.17 -9.92 4.88
N THR A 76 16.52 -11.19 4.68
CA THR A 76 15.63 -12.22 4.15
C THR A 76 14.35 -12.38 4.99
N ASN A 77 14.43 -12.32 6.31
CA ASN A 77 13.24 -12.44 7.16
C ASN A 77 12.20 -11.33 6.91
N VAL A 78 12.64 -10.13 6.51
CA VAL A 78 11.73 -9.03 6.15
C VAL A 78 11.10 -9.29 4.79
N THR A 79 11.89 -9.68 3.78
CA THR A 79 11.34 -10.00 2.44
C THR A 79 10.42 -11.22 2.49
N ASP A 80 10.73 -12.23 3.30
CA ASP A 80 9.88 -13.42 3.51
C ASP A 80 8.55 -13.05 4.17
N TYR A 81 8.56 -12.08 5.11
CA TYR A 81 7.33 -11.56 5.69
C TYR A 81 6.41 -10.95 4.61
N PHE A 82 6.94 -10.10 3.72
CA PHE A 82 6.17 -9.53 2.61
C PHE A 82 5.61 -10.63 1.70
N MET A 83 6.42 -11.59 1.33
CA MET A 83 5.98 -12.72 0.49
C MET A 83 4.90 -13.56 1.16
N THR A 84 5.00 -13.78 2.47
CA THR A 84 3.97 -14.49 3.25
C THR A 84 2.64 -13.74 3.22
N VAL A 85 2.67 -12.42 3.42
CA VAL A 85 1.47 -11.57 3.39
C VAL A 85 0.83 -11.56 2.00
N PHE A 86 1.61 -11.40 0.92
CA PHE A 86 1.09 -11.42 -0.45
C PHE A 86 0.48 -12.78 -0.82
N LYS A 87 1.13 -13.88 -0.46
CA LYS A 87 0.58 -15.23 -0.66
C LYS A 87 -0.71 -15.44 0.15
N HIS A 88 -0.79 -14.91 1.38
CA HIS A 88 -2.01 -14.97 2.16
C HIS A 88 -3.16 -14.18 1.51
N TYR A 89 -2.88 -13.00 0.92
CA TYR A 89 -3.87 -12.25 0.15
C TYR A 89 -4.45 -13.08 -1.00
N LEU A 90 -3.59 -13.77 -1.76
CA LEU A 90 -4.01 -14.63 -2.87
C LEU A 90 -4.84 -15.82 -2.37
N ALA A 91 -4.41 -16.47 -1.30
CA ALA A 91 -5.13 -17.59 -0.70
C ALA A 91 -6.52 -17.16 -0.17
N PHE A 92 -6.62 -15.99 0.48
CA PHE A 92 -7.90 -15.42 0.92
C PHE A 92 -8.87 -15.21 -0.25
N ASN A 93 -8.37 -14.72 -1.39
CA ASN A 93 -9.15 -14.53 -2.60
C ASN A 93 -9.29 -15.81 -3.43
N LYS A 94 -8.89 -16.98 -2.88
CA LYS A 94 -8.98 -18.31 -3.52
C LYS A 94 -8.24 -18.42 -4.86
N ILE A 95 -7.26 -17.55 -5.12
CA ILE A 95 -6.38 -17.66 -6.27
C ILE A 95 -5.43 -18.83 -6.07
N ARG A 96 -5.35 -19.69 -7.07
CA ARG A 96 -4.54 -20.92 -7.05
C ARG A 96 -3.59 -20.95 -8.25
N GLU A 97 -2.58 -21.83 -8.20
CA GLU A 97 -1.63 -22.02 -9.29
C GLU A 97 -1.09 -20.68 -9.83
N TYR A 98 -0.33 -20.01 -9.01
CA TYR A 98 0.29 -18.73 -9.30
C TYR A 98 1.78 -18.75 -8.99
N ASP A 99 2.52 -17.92 -9.71
CA ASP A 99 3.88 -17.51 -9.35
C ASP A 99 3.85 -16.08 -8.81
N THR A 100 4.70 -15.81 -7.83
CA THR A 100 4.82 -14.50 -7.20
C THR A 100 6.27 -14.01 -7.22
N HIS A 101 6.46 -12.74 -7.52
CA HIS A 101 7.76 -12.11 -7.55
C HIS A 101 7.72 -10.76 -6.83
N LEU A 102 8.42 -10.67 -5.69
CA LEU A 102 8.59 -9.39 -4.99
C LEU A 102 9.45 -8.47 -5.86
N ASN A 103 8.82 -7.42 -6.40
CA ASN A 103 9.43 -6.57 -7.40
C ASN A 103 10.23 -5.41 -6.79
N SER A 104 9.61 -4.65 -5.90
CA SER A 104 10.20 -3.46 -5.30
C SER A 104 9.58 -3.11 -3.97
N ILE A 105 10.39 -2.49 -3.10
CA ILE A 105 9.96 -1.88 -1.85
C ILE A 105 10.62 -0.52 -1.73
N TRP A 106 9.83 0.51 -1.42
CA TRP A 106 10.32 1.86 -1.23
C TRP A 106 9.64 2.56 -0.05
N VAL A 107 10.31 3.57 0.47
CA VAL A 107 9.81 4.40 1.57
C VAL A 107 9.50 5.79 1.05
N ASN A 108 8.31 6.27 1.37
CA ASN A 108 7.86 7.64 1.16
C ASN A 108 7.93 8.39 2.49
N GLU A 109 8.76 9.42 2.57
CA GLU A 109 8.81 10.33 3.71
C GLU A 109 8.24 11.69 3.30
N MET A 110 6.96 11.85 3.47
CA MET A 110 6.15 12.97 3.00
C MET A 110 6.19 14.11 4.02
N LYS A 111 6.50 15.30 3.54
CA LYS A 111 6.48 16.58 4.26
C LYS A 111 5.13 17.28 4.08
N GLU A 112 4.93 18.40 4.78
CA GLU A 112 3.76 19.25 4.54
C GLU A 112 3.69 19.73 3.08
N HIS A 113 2.48 19.94 2.58
CA HIS A 113 2.16 20.34 1.20
C HIS A 113 2.57 19.34 0.11
N GLU A 114 3.09 18.17 0.50
CA GLU A 114 3.33 17.07 -0.42
C GLU A 114 2.10 16.18 -0.54
N TYR A 115 1.96 15.51 -1.68
CA TYR A 115 0.80 14.68 -2.00
C TYR A 115 1.13 13.64 -3.06
N ASN A 116 0.31 12.62 -3.14
CA ASN A 116 0.33 11.67 -4.26
C ASN A 116 -1.09 11.54 -4.84
N PRO A 117 -1.32 12.01 -6.09
CA PRO A 117 -2.65 11.96 -6.71
C PRO A 117 -3.07 10.52 -7.01
N ALA A 118 -4.31 10.35 -7.46
CA ALA A 118 -4.86 9.03 -7.77
C ALA A 118 -4.07 8.32 -8.88
N HIS A 119 -3.48 7.20 -8.54
CA HIS A 119 -2.63 6.40 -9.41
C HIS A 119 -2.86 4.90 -9.18
N ILE A 120 -2.27 4.09 -10.05
CA ILE A 120 -2.20 2.62 -9.96
C ILE A 120 -0.75 2.18 -9.95
N HIS A 121 -0.50 0.93 -9.63
CA HIS A 121 0.83 0.33 -9.68
C HIS A 121 0.99 -0.66 -10.83
N ARG A 122 2.24 -0.97 -11.10
CA ARG A 122 2.70 -2.10 -11.91
C ARG A 122 4.10 -2.48 -11.45
N GLY A 123 4.46 -3.72 -11.62
CA GLY A 123 5.84 -4.18 -11.53
C GLY A 123 6.42 -4.43 -12.92
N THR A 124 7.05 -5.56 -13.10
CA THR A 124 7.39 -6.12 -14.42
C THR A 124 6.13 -6.56 -15.14
N LEU A 125 5.14 -7.06 -14.39
CA LEU A 125 3.81 -7.43 -14.89
C LEU A 125 2.79 -6.32 -14.57
N PHE A 126 1.66 -6.35 -15.29
CA PHE A 126 0.49 -5.51 -15.01
C PHE A 126 -0.44 -6.13 -13.95
N THR A 127 -0.25 -7.41 -13.64
CA THR A 127 -1.00 -8.13 -12.61
C THR A 127 -0.14 -8.30 -11.38
N GLY A 128 -0.69 -7.96 -10.23
CA GLY A 128 0.02 -8.05 -8.97
C GLY A 128 -0.68 -7.37 -7.82
N LEU A 129 0.03 -7.28 -6.72
CA LEU A 129 -0.39 -6.68 -5.47
C LEU A 129 0.50 -5.51 -5.09
N SER A 130 -0.12 -4.41 -4.71
CA SER A 130 0.53 -3.28 -4.07
C SER A 130 0.17 -3.23 -2.60
N SER A 131 0.89 -2.40 -1.87
CA SER A 131 0.68 -2.29 -0.43
C SER A 131 1.13 -0.94 0.13
N VAL A 132 0.58 -0.58 1.29
CA VAL A 132 1.00 0.59 2.07
C VAL A 132 1.12 0.19 3.54
N MET A 133 2.32 0.33 4.11
CA MET A 133 2.61 0.14 5.54
C MET A 133 2.87 1.49 6.21
N ILE A 134 2.27 1.70 7.38
CA ILE A 134 2.41 2.95 8.13
C ILE A 134 3.62 2.84 9.06
N LEU A 135 4.67 3.63 8.80
CA LEU A 135 5.92 3.61 9.56
C LEU A 135 6.05 4.74 10.56
N LYS A 136 5.55 5.95 10.23
CA LYS A 136 5.60 7.13 11.09
C LYS A 136 4.41 8.04 10.79
N LEU A 137 3.87 8.66 11.80
CA LEU A 137 2.81 9.65 11.68
C LEU A 137 3.22 10.94 12.38
N PRO A 138 2.93 12.11 11.82
CA PRO A 138 3.13 13.36 12.53
C PRO A 138 2.13 13.47 13.71
N SER A 139 2.47 14.26 14.71
CA SER A 139 1.61 14.52 15.87
C SER A 139 0.35 15.32 15.49
N THR A 140 0.42 16.06 14.38
CA THR A 140 -0.69 16.83 13.82
C THR A 140 -0.61 16.85 12.30
N TYR A 141 -1.75 16.94 11.64
CA TYR A 141 -1.86 17.17 10.20
C TYR A 141 -2.24 18.64 9.86
N GLY A 142 -2.21 19.52 10.88
CA GLY A 142 -2.48 20.94 10.74
C GLY A 142 -3.94 21.27 10.49
N LYS A 143 -4.17 22.46 9.92
CA LYS A 143 -5.52 22.93 9.60
C LYS A 143 -6.00 22.23 8.33
N GLU A 144 -7.21 21.67 8.38
CA GLU A 144 -7.81 21.03 7.21
C GLU A 144 -7.87 21.96 5.99
N TYR A 145 -7.49 21.45 4.81
CA TYR A 145 -7.68 22.17 3.55
C TYR A 145 -9.13 22.14 3.08
N SER A 146 -9.85 21.09 3.47
CA SER A 146 -11.23 20.88 3.10
C SER A 146 -12.17 21.40 4.17
N ASN A 147 -13.32 21.93 3.77
CA ASN A 147 -14.43 22.24 4.67
C ASN A 147 -15.32 21.01 4.94
N ALA A 148 -14.89 19.81 4.55
CA ALA A 148 -15.63 18.59 4.80
C ALA A 148 -15.63 18.24 6.30
N ASP A 149 -16.72 17.64 6.77
CA ASP A 149 -16.86 17.20 8.16
C ASP A 149 -15.87 16.08 8.55
N ILE A 150 -15.31 15.42 7.56
CA ILE A 150 -14.33 14.34 7.75
C ILE A 150 -12.93 14.85 7.43
N PRO A 151 -11.99 14.78 8.39
CA PRO A 151 -10.61 15.18 8.14
C PRO A 151 -9.97 14.44 6.96
N GLN A 152 -9.33 15.18 6.05
CA GLN A 152 -8.70 14.66 4.84
C GLN A 152 -7.17 14.74 4.88
N ASN A 153 -6.62 15.69 5.63
CA ASN A 153 -5.17 15.94 5.64
C ASN A 153 -4.35 14.69 5.93
N GLY A 154 -3.35 14.42 5.09
CA GLY A 154 -2.43 13.29 5.21
C GLY A 154 -3.07 11.90 5.03
N ARG A 155 -4.34 11.82 4.67
CA ARG A 155 -5.07 10.55 4.54
C ARG A 155 -4.70 9.80 3.28
N LEU A 156 -4.64 8.47 3.41
CA LEU A 156 -4.71 7.53 2.30
C LEU A 156 -6.17 7.32 1.93
N GLN A 157 -6.50 7.44 0.65
CA GLN A 157 -7.80 7.04 0.11
C GLN A 157 -7.60 5.98 -0.96
N ILE A 158 -8.30 4.87 -0.85
CA ILE A 158 -8.29 3.77 -1.81
C ILE A 158 -9.65 3.77 -2.51
N LEU A 159 -9.62 3.82 -3.84
CA LEU A 159 -10.79 3.97 -4.69
C LEU A 159 -11.19 2.61 -5.29
N GLY A 160 -12.38 2.15 -5.01
CA GLY A 160 -12.94 0.93 -5.61
C GLY A 160 -13.37 1.13 -7.06
N ALA A 161 -13.48 0.04 -7.80
CA ALA A 161 -13.96 0.04 -9.18
C ALA A 161 -15.50 -0.04 -9.30
N ALA A 162 -16.20 -0.23 -8.19
CA ALA A 162 -17.67 -0.35 -8.19
C ALA A 162 -18.35 0.97 -8.56
N ASN A 163 -19.34 0.89 -9.43
CA ASN A 163 -20.22 2.01 -9.78
C ASN A 163 -21.64 1.67 -9.31
N GLY A 164 -22.29 2.59 -8.65
CA GLY A 164 -23.67 2.42 -8.24
C GLY A 164 -24.03 3.23 -7.00
N GLN A 165 -25.28 3.59 -6.88
CA GLN A 165 -25.78 4.50 -5.85
C GLN A 165 -25.55 3.99 -4.42
N PHE A 166 -25.54 2.67 -4.21
CA PHE A 166 -25.36 2.03 -2.90
C PHE A 166 -24.05 1.25 -2.81
N ALA A 167 -23.15 1.41 -3.79
CA ALA A 167 -21.84 0.76 -3.75
C ALA A 167 -20.88 1.52 -2.83
N LYS A 168 -20.03 0.78 -2.13
CA LYS A 168 -18.87 1.37 -1.45
C LYS A 168 -17.80 1.62 -2.50
N ILE A 169 -17.59 2.88 -2.86
CA ILE A 169 -16.71 3.29 -3.95
C ILE A 169 -15.34 3.75 -3.50
N ASP A 170 -15.15 3.95 -2.19
CA ASP A 170 -13.88 4.36 -1.62
C ASP A 170 -13.70 3.83 -0.19
N TYR A 171 -12.47 3.85 0.25
CA TYR A 171 -12.07 3.50 1.62
C TYR A 171 -10.94 4.39 2.09
N GLN A 172 -11.18 5.11 3.18
CA GLN A 172 -10.15 5.84 3.91
C GLN A 172 -9.79 5.05 5.17
N PRO A 173 -8.71 4.29 5.17
CA PRO A 173 -8.33 3.49 6.32
C PRO A 173 -7.95 4.38 7.52
N PRO A 174 -8.23 3.95 8.74
CA PRO A 174 -7.60 4.55 9.91
C PRO A 174 -6.09 4.39 9.80
N MET A 175 -5.35 5.47 10.14
CA MET A 175 -3.89 5.49 10.02
C MET A 175 -3.28 5.20 11.40
N ASN A 176 -2.90 3.95 11.66
CA ASN A 176 -2.19 3.57 12.88
C ASN A 176 -0.80 3.03 12.53
N LEU A 177 0.16 3.23 13.41
CA LEU A 177 1.49 2.65 13.25
C LEU A 177 1.41 1.13 13.14
N ARG A 178 2.21 0.55 12.24
CA ARG A 178 2.25 -0.88 11.92
C ARG A 178 1.03 -1.41 11.16
N ASP A 179 0.04 -0.57 10.81
CA ASP A 179 -1.00 -0.99 9.87
C ASP A 179 -0.38 -1.21 8.48
N PHE A 180 -0.73 -2.34 7.85
CA PHE A 180 -0.24 -2.74 6.54
C PHE A 180 -1.40 -3.16 5.66
N TYR A 181 -1.70 -2.35 4.65
CA TYR A 181 -2.81 -2.54 3.71
C TYR A 181 -2.28 -3.14 2.41
N VAL A 182 -2.94 -4.21 1.93
CA VAL A 182 -2.60 -4.92 0.68
C VAL A 182 -3.80 -4.95 -0.23
N PHE A 183 -3.60 -4.63 -1.50
CA PHE A 183 -4.64 -4.51 -2.53
C PHE A 183 -4.07 -4.75 -3.93
N PRO A 184 -4.92 -5.01 -4.96
CA PRO A 184 -4.47 -5.21 -6.34
C PRO A 184 -3.79 -3.98 -6.96
N TYR A 185 -2.91 -4.18 -7.94
CA TYR A 185 -2.21 -3.11 -8.67
C TYR A 185 -3.14 -2.09 -9.32
N ASP A 186 -4.25 -2.54 -9.87
CA ASP A 186 -5.23 -1.71 -10.58
C ASP A 186 -6.16 -0.92 -9.65
N MET A 187 -6.08 -1.15 -8.34
CA MET A 187 -6.84 -0.39 -7.36
C MET A 187 -6.24 1.00 -7.20
N ARG A 188 -6.98 2.01 -7.67
CA ARG A 188 -6.56 3.42 -7.57
C ARG A 188 -6.48 3.87 -6.13
N HIS A 189 -5.49 4.66 -5.81
CA HIS A 189 -5.36 5.27 -4.49
C HIS A 189 -4.61 6.58 -4.56
N CYS A 190 -4.82 7.43 -3.57
CA CYS A 190 -4.17 8.73 -3.44
C CYS A 190 -3.80 9.02 -1.99
N VAL A 191 -2.91 10.00 -1.79
CA VAL A 191 -2.54 10.52 -0.47
C VAL A 191 -2.73 12.04 -0.50
N TYR A 192 -3.56 12.52 0.42
CA TYR A 192 -3.84 13.94 0.56
C TYR A 192 -2.68 14.69 1.23
N PRO A 193 -2.45 15.96 0.86
CA PRO A 193 -1.47 16.79 1.54
C PRO A 193 -1.90 17.08 3.00
N PHE A 194 -0.96 17.58 3.78
CA PHE A 194 -1.18 18.15 5.12
C PHE A 194 -0.32 19.40 5.29
N ASN A 195 -0.47 20.10 6.40
CA ASN A 195 0.23 21.36 6.65
C ASN A 195 0.46 21.59 8.15
N GLY A 196 1.13 22.72 8.47
CA GLY A 196 1.25 23.23 9.84
C GLY A 196 2.13 22.40 10.76
N THR A 197 3.04 21.61 10.22
CA THR A 197 4.02 20.83 10.97
C THR A 197 5.29 20.60 10.17
N THR A 198 6.43 20.56 10.85
CA THR A 198 7.71 20.13 10.28
C THR A 198 7.93 18.63 10.38
N GLU A 199 7.03 17.92 11.07
CA GLU A 199 7.11 16.47 11.18
C GLU A 199 6.71 15.79 9.85
N THR A 200 7.23 14.61 9.64
CA THR A 200 6.99 13.84 8.41
C THR A 200 6.03 12.68 8.64
N ARG A 201 5.29 12.34 7.59
CA ARG A 201 4.52 11.10 7.47
C ARG A 201 5.34 10.10 6.67
N ARG A 202 5.72 8.97 7.29
CA ARG A 202 6.49 7.92 6.62
C ARG A 202 5.64 6.69 6.36
N THR A 203 5.63 6.24 5.12
CA THR A 203 5.03 4.98 4.71
C THR A 203 6.01 4.17 3.89
N LEU A 204 5.82 2.86 3.89
CA LEU A 204 6.49 1.96 2.97
C LEU A 204 5.46 1.40 2.00
N ALA A 205 5.82 1.35 0.73
CA ALA A 205 5.06 0.65 -0.30
C ALA A 205 5.88 -0.53 -0.83
N ALA A 206 5.18 -1.61 -1.19
CA ALA A 206 5.78 -2.79 -1.79
C ALA A 206 4.93 -3.29 -2.95
N ASN A 207 5.58 -3.72 -4.02
CA ASN A 207 4.97 -4.31 -5.20
C ASN A 207 5.39 -5.77 -5.36
N CYS A 208 4.39 -6.63 -5.60
CA CYS A 208 4.59 -8.04 -5.88
C CYS A 208 3.85 -8.41 -7.18
N ASP A 209 4.61 -8.79 -8.19
CA ASP A 209 4.05 -9.33 -9.43
C ASP A 209 3.41 -10.69 -9.17
N VAL A 210 2.27 -10.92 -9.80
CA VAL A 210 1.52 -12.18 -9.72
C VAL A 210 1.23 -12.68 -11.13
N GLN A 211 1.75 -13.84 -11.47
CA GLN A 211 1.41 -14.55 -12.70
C GLN A 211 0.51 -15.73 -12.36
N PHE A 212 -0.67 -15.76 -12.92
CA PHE A 212 -1.63 -16.85 -12.71
C PHE A 212 -2.37 -17.19 -14.00
N ASP A 213 -2.83 -18.44 -14.12
CA ASP A 213 -3.66 -18.88 -15.22
C ASP A 213 -5.14 -18.57 -14.91
N PRO A 214 -5.76 -17.62 -15.64
CA PRO A 214 -7.16 -17.26 -15.39
C PRO A 214 -8.14 -18.39 -15.69
N ILE A 215 -7.79 -19.37 -16.54
CA ILE A 215 -8.64 -20.51 -16.87
C ILE A 215 -8.69 -21.47 -15.68
N LYS A 216 -7.55 -21.81 -15.10
CA LYS A 216 -7.45 -22.68 -13.92
C LYS A 216 -8.07 -22.07 -12.66
N ASN A 217 -8.17 -20.75 -12.62
CA ASN A 217 -8.79 -20.00 -11.52
C ASN A 217 -10.28 -19.71 -11.74
N ARG A 218 -10.88 -20.14 -12.85
CA ARG A 218 -12.33 -20.07 -13.06
C ARG A 218 -13.05 -20.97 -12.04
N GLY A 219 -13.89 -20.39 -11.22
CA GLY A 219 -14.62 -21.12 -10.16
C GLY A 219 -13.93 -21.14 -8.80
N ALA A 220 -12.81 -20.47 -8.64
CA ALA A 220 -12.21 -20.20 -7.33
C ALA A 220 -12.87 -19.01 -6.59
N ARG A 221 -13.95 -18.46 -7.17
CA ARG A 221 -14.70 -17.31 -6.66
C ARG A 221 -15.96 -17.74 -5.95
#